data_14c34ccd14908696eebcc2f8f66be8e9
#
_entry.id   14c34ccd14908696eebcc2f8f66be8e9
#
_cell.length_a   1.000
_cell.length_b   1.000
_cell.length_c   1.000
_cell.angle_alpha   90.00
_cell.angle_beta   90.00
_cell.angle_gamma   90.00
#
_symmetry.space_group_name_H-M   'P 1'
#
loop_
_entity.id
_entity.type
_entity.pdbx_description
1 polymer ?
#
loop_
_entity_poly.entity_id
_entity_poly.type
_entity_poly.pdbx_seq_one_letter_code
_entity_poly.pdbx_strand_id
1 'polypeptide(L)'
;MNVVVMGAQWGDEGKGKIVDYLAQDAKYVCRFAGGANAGHTIVVDGKKYALHQVPSGILYPGKTVFLGSGMVIDPEALFAELKMLSDNGIDWEGRVFISDRAHIVLPGYREMDKKRDAARKRPIGTTGRGIGTTYSQKSERDGIRLADLDWEEKMNDVDQADKDFLAPYMERLLSMRIDIAAKMWEIRNENILFEGAQGAMLDIDSGTYPYVSSGASGSYGASSGSGIGPRNLDKIYGVFKAYETRVGNGPMPTEFNADS
;
A
#
# COMPACT_ATOMS: atom_id res chain seq x y z
N MET A 1 19.06 5.28 -10.41
CA MET A 1 18.00 4.85 -11.36
C MET A 1 16.72 4.58 -10.60
N ASN A 2 15.62 5.13 -11.06
CA ASN A 2 14.31 5.04 -10.41
C ASN A 2 13.44 4.05 -11.18
N VAL A 3 13.05 2.97 -10.52
CA VAL A 3 12.39 1.81 -11.14
C VAL A 3 11.02 1.60 -10.51
N VAL A 4 10.00 1.45 -11.35
CA VAL A 4 8.65 1.05 -10.92
C VAL A 4 8.45 -0.44 -11.21
N VAL A 5 7.97 -1.19 -10.22
CA VAL A 5 7.52 -2.57 -10.39
C VAL A 5 6.03 -2.64 -10.10
N MET A 6 5.24 -3.06 -11.08
CA MET A 6 3.80 -3.19 -10.97
C MET A 6 3.32 -4.56 -11.46
N GLY A 7 2.14 -4.98 -11.03
CA GLY A 7 1.47 -6.14 -11.59
C GLY A 7 0.79 -5.78 -12.91
N ALA A 8 0.91 -6.63 -13.92
CA ALA A 8 0.29 -6.39 -15.23
C ALA A 8 -1.06 -7.10 -15.41
N GLN A 9 -1.50 -7.88 -14.42
CA GLN A 9 -2.74 -8.67 -14.43
C GLN A 9 -3.65 -8.29 -13.25
N TRP A 10 -4.31 -9.26 -12.62
CA TRP A 10 -5.25 -9.09 -11.50
C TRP A 10 -4.64 -9.33 -10.11
N GLY A 11 -3.38 -9.03 -9.90
CA GLY A 11 -2.66 -9.36 -8.68
C GLY A 11 -2.09 -10.78 -8.69
N ASP A 12 -1.38 -11.14 -7.62
CA ASP A 12 -0.73 -12.46 -7.44
C ASP A 12 0.22 -12.87 -8.58
N GLU A 13 0.78 -11.91 -9.33
CA GLU A 13 1.75 -12.17 -10.40
C GLU A 13 3.13 -12.60 -9.85
N GLY A 14 3.31 -12.57 -8.54
CA GLY A 14 4.61 -12.84 -7.93
C GLY A 14 5.53 -11.63 -7.88
N LYS A 15 4.97 -10.42 -7.93
CA LYS A 15 5.72 -9.15 -7.81
C LYS A 15 6.72 -9.15 -6.66
N GLY A 16 6.32 -9.70 -5.50
CA GLY A 16 7.19 -9.75 -4.32
C GLY A 16 8.58 -10.31 -4.59
N LYS A 17 8.71 -11.34 -5.44
CA LYS A 17 10.01 -11.91 -5.82
C LYS A 17 10.84 -10.97 -6.69
N ILE A 18 10.20 -10.25 -7.61
CA ILE A 18 10.89 -9.31 -8.49
C ILE A 18 11.29 -8.06 -7.71
N VAL A 19 10.41 -7.57 -6.84
CA VAL A 19 10.71 -6.44 -5.95
C VAL A 19 11.85 -6.80 -5.00
N ASP A 20 11.82 -7.98 -4.40
CA ASP A 20 12.86 -8.48 -3.52
C ASP A 20 14.23 -8.53 -4.23
N TYR A 21 14.27 -9.09 -5.44
CA TYR A 21 15.48 -9.14 -6.25
C TYR A 21 16.02 -7.73 -6.57
N LEU A 22 15.16 -6.82 -7.02
CA LEU A 22 15.57 -5.45 -7.38
C LEU A 22 15.84 -4.57 -6.16
N ALA A 23 15.25 -4.88 -5.01
CA ALA A 23 15.49 -4.17 -3.76
C ALA A 23 16.96 -4.30 -3.29
N GLN A 24 17.68 -5.32 -3.70
CA GLN A 24 19.10 -5.49 -3.33
C GLN A 24 19.95 -4.32 -3.83
N ASP A 25 19.68 -3.80 -5.02
CA ASP A 25 20.40 -2.69 -5.64
C ASP A 25 19.81 -1.31 -5.32
N ALA A 26 18.60 -1.26 -4.79
CA ALA A 26 17.94 -0.01 -4.44
C ALA A 26 18.42 0.50 -3.08
N LYS A 27 18.67 1.80 -2.97
CA LYS A 27 18.97 2.47 -1.69
C LYS A 27 17.67 2.76 -0.92
N TYR A 28 16.62 3.06 -1.67
CA TYR A 28 15.30 3.43 -1.15
C TYR A 28 14.22 2.57 -1.80
N VAL A 29 13.23 2.17 -1.02
CA VAL A 29 12.03 1.49 -1.54
C VAL A 29 10.78 2.23 -1.11
N CYS A 30 9.94 2.62 -2.06
CA CYS A 30 8.72 3.36 -1.81
C CYS A 30 7.50 2.58 -2.30
N ARG A 31 6.58 2.26 -1.40
CA ARG A 31 5.28 1.73 -1.77
C ARG A 31 4.31 2.88 -1.98
N PHE A 32 3.68 2.93 -3.14
CA PHE A 32 2.95 4.11 -3.56
C PHE A 32 1.42 3.95 -3.53
N ALA A 33 0.89 2.74 -3.33
CA ALA A 33 -0.56 2.50 -3.32
C ALA A 33 -0.94 1.28 -2.47
N GLY A 34 -2.24 1.13 -2.21
CA GLY A 34 -2.80 0.04 -1.43
C GLY A 34 -2.73 0.29 0.07
N GLY A 35 -2.84 -0.75 0.84
CA GLY A 35 -2.82 -0.74 2.31
C GLY A 35 -2.66 -2.16 2.83
N ALA A 36 -3.23 -2.46 3.98
CA ALA A 36 -3.16 -3.77 4.63
C ALA A 36 -3.83 -4.92 3.84
N ASN A 37 -4.55 -4.61 2.75
CA ASN A 37 -5.19 -5.59 1.87
C ASN A 37 -4.23 -6.28 0.90
N ALA A 38 -3.04 -5.73 0.68
CA ALA A 38 -2.03 -6.41 -0.11
C ALA A 38 -1.19 -7.34 0.77
N GLY A 39 -0.61 -8.36 0.20
CA GLY A 39 0.28 -9.27 0.90
C GLY A 39 1.41 -9.71 -0.03
N HIS A 40 2.64 -9.49 0.39
CA HIS A 40 3.82 -10.02 -0.28
C HIS A 40 4.49 -11.04 0.64
N THR A 41 4.58 -12.28 0.20
CA THR A 41 5.40 -13.28 0.90
C THR A 41 6.78 -13.33 0.29
N ILE A 42 7.79 -13.05 1.10
CA ILE A 42 9.19 -13.02 0.70
C ILE A 42 9.95 -14.05 1.53
N VAL A 43 10.92 -14.68 0.91
CA VAL A 43 11.79 -15.64 1.59
C VAL A 43 13.23 -15.11 1.57
N VAL A 44 13.75 -14.76 2.75
CA VAL A 44 15.12 -14.32 2.94
C VAL A 44 15.79 -15.29 3.90
N ASP A 45 16.92 -15.85 3.54
CA ASP A 45 17.69 -16.82 4.33
C ASP A 45 16.84 -18.01 4.85
N GLY A 46 15.91 -18.50 4.01
CA GLY A 46 15.03 -19.61 4.34
C GLY A 46 13.84 -19.25 5.25
N LYS A 47 13.76 -18.02 5.75
CA LYS A 47 12.64 -17.52 6.55
C LYS A 47 11.60 -16.82 5.67
N LYS A 48 10.33 -17.06 5.95
CA LYS A 48 9.19 -16.42 5.25
C LYS A 48 8.73 -15.18 6.02
N TYR A 49 8.63 -14.08 5.30
CA TYR A 49 8.09 -12.81 5.79
C TYR A 49 6.82 -12.46 5.00
N ALA A 50 5.70 -12.29 5.69
CA ALA A 50 4.46 -11.81 5.09
C ALA A 50 4.33 -10.32 5.36
N LEU A 51 4.64 -9.49 4.36
CA LEU A 51 4.54 -8.04 4.45
C LEU A 51 3.25 -7.55 3.79
N HIS A 52 2.53 -6.68 4.47
CA HIS A 52 1.26 -6.13 4.01
C HIS A 52 1.34 -4.64 3.70
N GLN A 53 1.96 -3.84 4.55
CA GLN A 53 2.09 -2.40 4.39
C GLN A 53 3.54 -1.98 4.21
N VAL A 54 4.46 -2.58 4.96
CA VAL A 54 5.88 -2.23 4.91
C VAL A 54 6.49 -2.69 3.59
N PRO A 55 7.22 -1.81 2.87
CA PRO A 55 7.92 -2.20 1.63
C PRO A 55 8.98 -3.28 1.87
N SER A 56 9.14 -4.16 0.90
CA SER A 56 10.02 -5.35 0.96
C SER A 56 11.48 -5.03 1.28
N GLY A 57 11.94 -3.84 0.87
CA GLY A 57 13.32 -3.41 1.11
C GLY A 57 13.74 -3.33 2.58
N ILE A 58 12.78 -3.31 3.53
CA ILE A 58 13.09 -3.29 4.96
C ILE A 58 13.89 -4.50 5.43
N LEU A 59 13.74 -5.65 4.74
CA LEU A 59 14.43 -6.88 5.06
C LEU A 59 15.96 -6.80 4.84
N TYR A 60 16.42 -5.80 4.09
CA TYR A 60 17.83 -5.61 3.81
C TYR A 60 18.43 -4.48 4.68
N PRO A 61 19.56 -4.71 5.35
CA PRO A 61 20.22 -3.70 6.17
C PRO A 61 20.56 -2.42 5.38
N GLY A 62 20.50 -1.28 6.05
CA GLY A 62 20.90 0.02 5.50
C GLY A 62 19.95 0.64 4.48
N LYS A 63 18.84 -0.01 4.16
CA LYS A 63 17.84 0.55 3.24
C LYS A 63 16.76 1.31 4.01
N THR A 64 16.29 2.40 3.41
CA THR A 64 15.17 3.20 3.92
C THR A 64 13.93 2.92 3.09
N VAL A 65 12.80 2.76 3.74
CA VAL A 65 11.53 2.47 3.09
C VAL A 65 10.47 3.52 3.39
N PHE A 66 9.63 3.79 2.40
CA PHE A 66 8.60 4.82 2.47
C PHE A 66 7.23 4.24 2.16
N LEU A 67 6.26 4.58 3.00
CA LEU A 67 4.85 4.37 2.77
C LEU A 67 4.28 5.68 2.18
N GLY A 68 3.94 5.64 0.90
CA GLY A 68 3.60 6.82 0.10
C GLY A 68 2.23 7.42 0.42
N SER A 69 1.99 8.63 -0.10
CA SER A 69 0.73 9.37 0.04
C SER A 69 -0.48 8.69 -0.62
N GLY A 70 -0.21 7.79 -1.57
CA GLY A 70 -1.23 6.97 -2.22
C GLY A 70 -1.63 5.73 -1.42
N MET A 71 -0.94 5.43 -0.32
CA MET A 71 -1.34 4.35 0.59
C MET A 71 -2.40 4.80 1.58
N VAL A 72 -3.12 3.82 2.12
CA VAL A 72 -3.97 3.98 3.31
C VAL A 72 -3.39 3.11 4.42
N ILE A 73 -3.17 3.72 5.59
CA ILE A 73 -2.42 3.13 6.69
C ILE A 73 -3.36 2.60 7.75
N ASP A 74 -3.28 1.32 8.02
CA ASP A 74 -3.93 0.67 9.15
C ASP A 74 -2.93 0.60 10.31
N PRO A 75 -3.06 1.43 11.37
CA PRO A 75 -2.10 1.49 12.45
C PRO A 75 -1.89 0.15 13.16
N GLU A 76 -2.99 -0.53 13.48
CA GLU A 76 -2.95 -1.81 14.18
C GLU A 76 -2.16 -2.86 13.37
N ALA A 77 -2.49 -3.00 12.08
CA ALA A 77 -1.81 -3.94 11.20
C ALA A 77 -0.34 -3.54 10.96
N LEU A 78 -0.06 -2.23 10.82
CA LEU A 78 1.31 -1.74 10.64
C LEU A 78 2.19 -2.07 11.85
N PHE A 79 1.75 -1.76 13.05
CA PHE A 79 2.56 -2.02 14.24
C PHE A 79 2.68 -3.50 14.60
N ALA A 80 1.68 -4.32 14.26
CA ALA A 80 1.81 -5.79 14.32
C ALA A 80 2.89 -6.30 13.35
N GLU A 81 2.96 -5.74 12.15
CA GLU A 81 3.97 -6.08 11.15
C GLU A 81 5.37 -5.61 11.58
N LEU A 82 5.51 -4.39 12.10
CA LEU A 82 6.78 -3.88 12.63
C LEU A 82 7.27 -4.69 13.82
N LYS A 83 6.37 -5.12 14.70
CA LYS A 83 6.69 -6.02 15.80
C LYS A 83 7.19 -7.37 15.29
N MET A 84 6.52 -7.97 14.31
CA MET A 84 6.97 -9.23 13.67
C MET A 84 8.37 -9.07 13.09
N LEU A 85 8.70 -7.94 12.47
CA LEU A 85 10.04 -7.66 11.97
C LEU A 85 11.07 -7.63 13.10
N SER A 86 10.79 -6.90 14.20
CA SER A 86 11.67 -6.86 15.38
C SER A 86 11.87 -8.24 16.01
N ASP A 87 10.79 -9.02 16.17
CA ASP A 87 10.84 -10.38 16.72
C ASP A 87 11.71 -11.33 15.87
N ASN A 88 11.91 -11.00 14.59
CA ASN A 88 12.79 -11.72 13.66
C ASN A 88 14.19 -11.07 13.49
N GLY A 89 14.53 -10.09 14.33
CA GLY A 89 15.84 -9.45 14.32
C GLY A 89 16.04 -8.42 13.20
N ILE A 90 14.99 -7.98 12.55
CA ILE A 90 15.04 -6.90 11.56
C ILE A 90 14.93 -5.56 12.29
N ASP A 91 16.01 -4.80 12.28
CA ASP A 91 16.05 -3.43 12.75
C ASP A 91 15.37 -2.53 11.70
N TRP A 92 14.23 -1.94 12.07
CA TRP A 92 13.45 -1.06 11.21
C TRP A 92 13.39 0.39 11.73
N GLU A 93 13.76 0.64 12.98
CA GLU A 93 13.70 1.97 13.58
C GLU A 93 14.58 2.97 12.81
N GLY A 94 14.04 4.16 12.54
CA GLY A 94 14.71 5.17 11.73
C GLY A 94 14.87 4.82 10.24
N ARG A 95 14.25 3.72 9.78
CA ARG A 95 14.30 3.27 8.38
C ARG A 95 12.94 3.20 7.71
N VAL A 96 11.85 3.24 8.46
CA VAL A 96 10.47 3.24 7.96
C VAL A 96 9.86 4.63 8.13
N PHE A 97 9.43 5.23 7.04
CA PHE A 97 8.80 6.55 7.05
C PHE A 97 7.45 6.51 6.34
N ILE A 98 6.51 7.31 6.82
CA ILE A 98 5.14 7.39 6.32
C ILE A 98 4.88 8.80 5.82
N SER A 99 4.27 8.91 4.64
CA SER A 99 3.83 10.21 4.13
C SER A 99 2.89 10.90 5.12
N ASP A 100 3.15 12.17 5.39
CA ASP A 100 2.24 13.07 6.10
C ASP A 100 0.83 13.12 5.50
N ARG A 101 0.71 12.84 4.18
CA ARG A 101 -0.55 12.86 3.40
C ARG A 101 -1.21 11.49 3.27
N ALA A 102 -0.63 10.43 3.81
CA ALA A 102 -1.26 9.11 3.85
C ALA A 102 -2.49 9.13 4.76
N HIS A 103 -3.59 8.52 4.31
CA HIS A 103 -4.83 8.46 5.09
C HIS A 103 -4.81 7.28 6.05
N ILE A 104 -5.46 7.47 7.19
CA ILE A 104 -5.54 6.46 8.26
C ILE A 104 -6.82 5.66 8.11
N VAL A 105 -6.71 4.35 8.23
CA VAL A 105 -7.84 3.43 8.29
C VAL A 105 -8.36 3.40 9.72
N LEU A 106 -9.63 3.79 9.89
CA LEU A 106 -10.31 3.78 11.18
C LEU A 106 -11.18 2.52 11.34
N PRO A 107 -11.46 2.09 12.58
CA PRO A 107 -12.29 0.89 12.83
C PRO A 107 -13.65 0.95 12.16
N GLY A 108 -14.34 2.10 12.21
CA GLY A 108 -15.64 2.30 11.58
C GLY A 108 -15.61 2.08 10.06
N TYR A 109 -14.48 2.34 9.41
CA TYR A 109 -14.33 2.12 7.95
C TYR A 109 -14.31 0.64 7.59
N ARG A 110 -13.78 -0.23 8.45
CA ARG A 110 -13.80 -1.68 8.26
C ARG A 110 -15.22 -2.23 8.30
N GLU A 111 -16.04 -1.76 9.24
CA GLU A 111 -17.45 -2.15 9.33
C GLU A 111 -18.26 -1.62 8.14
N MET A 112 -18.03 -0.36 7.78
CA MET A 112 -18.71 0.28 6.65
C MET A 112 -18.38 -0.43 5.33
N ASP A 113 -17.14 -0.85 5.12
CA ASP A 113 -16.68 -1.60 3.95
C ASP A 113 -17.47 -2.91 3.79
N LYS A 114 -17.56 -3.69 4.88
CA LYS A 114 -18.34 -4.95 4.91
C LYS A 114 -19.83 -4.71 4.65
N LYS A 115 -20.43 -3.72 5.32
CA LYS A 115 -21.86 -3.40 5.16
C LYS A 115 -22.18 -2.94 3.74
N ARG A 116 -21.32 -2.08 3.15
CA ARG A 116 -21.50 -1.59 1.77
C ARG A 116 -21.40 -2.72 0.75
N ASP A 117 -20.45 -3.64 0.90
CA ASP A 117 -20.31 -4.76 -0.05
C ASP A 117 -21.49 -5.73 0.05
N ALA A 118 -21.91 -6.07 1.26
CA ALA A 118 -23.06 -6.95 1.50
C ALA A 118 -24.39 -6.35 0.97
N ALA A 119 -24.53 -5.03 0.96
CA ALA A 119 -25.72 -4.34 0.44
C ALA A 119 -25.75 -4.22 -1.10
N ARG A 120 -24.66 -4.55 -1.80
CA ARG A 120 -24.60 -4.49 -3.27
C ARG A 120 -25.44 -5.60 -3.90
N LYS A 121 -26.13 -5.30 -4.98
CA LYS A 121 -26.80 -6.31 -5.82
C LYS A 121 -25.79 -7.33 -6.41
N ARG A 122 -24.56 -6.90 -6.62
CA ARG A 122 -23.43 -7.72 -7.08
C ARG A 122 -22.22 -7.38 -6.20
N PRO A 123 -21.97 -8.14 -5.13
CA PRO A 123 -20.82 -7.94 -4.27
C PRO A 123 -19.51 -8.01 -5.07
N ILE A 124 -18.59 -7.12 -4.78
CA ILE A 124 -17.28 -7.09 -5.45
C ILE A 124 -16.24 -7.96 -4.74
N GLY A 125 -16.57 -8.48 -3.55
CA GLY A 125 -15.68 -9.34 -2.78
C GLY A 125 -14.56 -8.54 -2.11
N THR A 126 -14.94 -7.50 -1.35
CA THR A 126 -13.94 -6.69 -0.61
C THR A 126 -13.23 -7.52 0.45
N THR A 127 -12.01 -7.12 0.79
CA THR A 127 -11.25 -7.75 1.90
C THR A 127 -11.83 -7.41 3.28
N GLY A 128 -12.78 -6.47 3.36
CA GLY A 128 -13.39 -6.00 4.61
C GLY A 128 -12.42 -5.30 5.56
N ARG A 129 -11.30 -4.79 5.03
CA ARG A 129 -10.25 -4.09 5.80
C ARG A 129 -10.39 -2.56 5.79
N GLY A 130 -11.50 -2.03 5.28
CA GLY A 130 -11.77 -0.59 5.25
C GLY A 130 -11.00 0.19 4.19
N ILE A 131 -10.27 -0.49 3.30
CA ILE A 131 -9.43 0.15 2.29
C ILE A 131 -10.27 1.02 1.35
N GLY A 132 -11.33 0.45 0.76
CA GLY A 132 -12.21 1.16 -0.15
C GLY A 132 -12.89 2.34 0.52
N THR A 133 -13.36 2.17 1.74
CA THR A 133 -13.98 3.26 2.52
C THR A 133 -12.98 4.37 2.81
N THR A 134 -11.73 4.06 3.18
CA THR A 134 -10.71 5.09 3.43
C THR A 134 -10.39 5.90 2.17
N TYR A 135 -10.30 5.27 1.00
CA TYR A 135 -10.14 5.99 -0.27
C TYR A 135 -11.38 6.84 -0.63
N SER A 136 -12.59 6.38 -0.30
CA SER A 136 -13.82 7.18 -0.44
C SER A 136 -13.74 8.43 0.42
N GLN A 137 -13.41 8.29 1.69
CA GLN A 137 -13.25 9.41 2.62
C GLN A 137 -12.13 10.39 2.19
N LYS A 138 -11.04 9.87 1.62
CA LYS A 138 -10.01 10.70 1.00
C LYS A 138 -10.58 11.56 -0.14
N SER A 139 -11.39 10.97 -1.02
CA SER A 139 -11.99 11.67 -2.16
C SER A 139 -13.09 12.64 -1.75
N GLU A 140 -13.85 12.31 -0.70
CA GLU A 140 -14.85 13.15 -0.05
C GLU A 140 -14.20 14.29 0.75
N ARG A 141 -12.91 14.19 1.07
CA ARG A 141 -12.10 15.15 1.84
C ARG A 141 -12.45 15.20 3.33
N ASP A 142 -13.07 14.12 3.84
CA ASP A 142 -13.44 13.95 5.25
C ASP A 142 -12.50 13.02 6.00
N GLY A 143 -11.64 12.28 5.28
CA GLY A 143 -10.67 11.35 5.86
C GLY A 143 -9.59 12.03 6.69
N ILE A 144 -8.98 11.27 7.60
CA ILE A 144 -7.89 11.71 8.47
C ILE A 144 -6.56 11.29 7.84
N ARG A 145 -5.66 12.26 7.66
CA ARG A 145 -4.28 12.01 7.22
C ARG A 145 -3.36 11.91 8.42
N LEU A 146 -2.18 11.38 8.20
CA LEU A 146 -1.14 11.37 9.23
C LEU A 146 -0.78 12.78 9.71
N ALA A 147 -0.80 13.79 8.82
CA ALA A 147 -0.58 15.18 9.17
C ALA A 147 -1.66 15.79 10.06
N ASP A 148 -2.85 15.20 10.07
CA ASP A 148 -3.98 15.76 10.82
C ASP A 148 -3.97 15.31 12.30
N LEU A 149 -3.14 14.31 12.66
CA LEU A 149 -3.12 13.73 14.01
C LEU A 149 -2.64 14.71 15.10
N ASP A 150 -1.83 15.70 14.77
CA ASP A 150 -1.37 16.76 15.67
C ASP A 150 -2.03 18.12 15.36
N TRP A 151 -3.10 18.12 14.56
CA TRP A 151 -3.91 19.31 14.29
C TRP A 151 -5.17 19.29 15.17
N GLU A 152 -5.15 20.07 16.25
CA GLU A 152 -6.18 20.05 17.29
C GLU A 152 -7.59 20.30 16.75
N GLU A 153 -7.78 21.30 15.87
CA GLU A 153 -9.09 21.62 15.28
C GLU A 153 -9.67 20.42 14.52
N LYS A 154 -8.85 19.77 13.67
CA LYS A 154 -9.28 18.60 12.91
C LYS A 154 -9.58 17.41 13.83
N MET A 155 -8.77 17.20 14.85
CA MET A 155 -8.97 16.12 15.83
C MET A 155 -10.19 16.35 16.74
N ASN A 156 -10.63 17.59 16.94
CA ASN A 156 -11.86 17.86 17.68
C ASN A 156 -13.11 17.31 16.98
N ASP A 157 -13.11 17.27 15.66
CA ASP A 157 -14.22 16.72 14.83
C ASP A 157 -14.23 15.19 14.76
N VAL A 158 -13.18 14.52 15.25
CA VAL A 158 -13.06 13.05 15.24
C VAL A 158 -13.81 12.44 16.41
N ASP A 159 -14.55 11.37 16.16
CA ASP A 159 -15.29 10.64 17.20
C ASP A 159 -14.35 10.10 18.29
N GLN A 160 -14.85 10.07 19.54
CA GLN A 160 -14.05 9.62 20.68
C GLN A 160 -13.54 8.18 20.51
N ALA A 161 -14.35 7.29 19.95
CA ALA A 161 -13.94 5.91 19.70
C ALA A 161 -12.74 5.80 18.73
N ASP A 162 -12.68 6.66 17.72
CA ASP A 162 -11.55 6.72 16.78
C ASP A 162 -10.31 7.36 17.43
N LYS A 163 -10.50 8.36 18.30
CA LYS A 163 -9.41 8.93 19.12
C LYS A 163 -8.80 7.87 20.06
N ASP A 164 -9.66 7.12 20.73
CA ASP A 164 -9.24 6.06 21.67
C ASP A 164 -8.48 4.94 20.92
N PHE A 165 -8.92 4.61 19.71
CA PHE A 165 -8.21 3.67 18.82
C PHE A 165 -6.83 4.20 18.40
N LEU A 166 -6.73 5.49 18.07
CA LEU A 166 -5.48 6.11 17.59
C LEU A 166 -4.47 6.34 18.70
N ALA A 167 -4.94 6.61 19.93
CA ALA A 167 -4.11 7.02 21.06
C ALA A 167 -2.84 6.16 21.27
N PRO A 168 -2.90 4.81 21.26
CA PRO A 168 -1.72 3.98 21.48
C PRO A 168 -0.68 4.01 20.34
N TYR A 169 -1.06 4.53 19.16
CA TYR A 169 -0.22 4.57 17.98
C TYR A 169 0.31 5.96 17.64
N MET A 170 -0.31 6.99 18.18
CA MET A 170 -0.15 8.39 17.75
C MET A 170 1.30 8.87 17.80
N GLU A 171 1.97 8.74 18.94
CA GLU A 171 3.36 9.18 19.10
C GLU A 171 4.30 8.52 18.09
N ARG A 172 4.15 7.21 17.93
CA ARG A 172 4.98 6.43 17.00
C ARG A 172 4.67 6.76 15.52
N LEU A 173 3.41 6.96 15.17
CA LEU A 173 3.01 7.40 13.83
C LEU A 173 3.61 8.76 13.50
N LEU A 174 3.53 9.71 14.43
CA LEU A 174 4.09 11.05 14.26
C LEU A 174 5.61 11.04 14.15
N SER A 175 6.30 10.16 14.88
CA SER A 175 7.77 10.02 14.78
C SER A 175 8.24 9.45 13.43
N MET A 176 7.38 8.72 12.72
CA MET A 176 7.66 8.16 11.39
C MET A 176 7.21 9.08 10.24
N ARG A 177 6.54 10.20 10.55
CA ARG A 177 5.95 11.12 9.58
C ARG A 177 7.02 11.90 8.79
N ILE A 178 6.81 12.03 7.47
CA ILE A 178 7.68 12.78 6.58
C ILE A 178 6.88 13.45 5.46
N ASP A 179 7.32 14.63 4.98
CA ASP A 179 6.90 15.14 3.66
C ASP A 179 7.58 14.30 2.58
N ILE A 180 6.85 13.32 2.08
CA ILE A 180 7.40 12.38 1.12
C ILE A 180 7.71 13.03 -0.23
N ALA A 181 6.94 14.04 -0.65
CA ALA A 181 7.16 14.71 -1.93
C ALA A 181 8.48 15.51 -1.90
N ALA A 182 8.75 16.20 -0.80
CA ALA A 182 10.03 16.88 -0.59
C ALA A 182 11.18 15.87 -0.54
N LYS A 183 11.00 14.74 0.15
CA LYS A 183 12.01 13.68 0.22
C LYS A 183 12.27 13.03 -1.12
N MET A 184 11.25 12.72 -1.91
CA MET A 184 11.42 12.18 -3.27
C MET A 184 12.15 13.16 -4.19
N TRP A 185 11.90 14.45 -4.05
CA TRP A 185 12.65 15.47 -4.79
C TRP A 185 14.14 15.49 -4.40
N GLU A 186 14.42 15.42 -3.10
CA GLU A 186 15.80 15.36 -2.58
C GLU A 186 16.58 14.18 -3.16
N ILE A 187 15.99 12.98 -3.11
CA ILE A 187 16.65 11.73 -3.48
C ILE A 187 16.43 11.30 -4.93
N ARG A 188 15.81 12.14 -5.78
CA ARG A 188 15.38 11.78 -7.15
C ARG A 188 16.49 11.24 -8.06
N ASN A 189 17.74 11.54 -7.77
CA ASN A 189 18.91 11.09 -8.53
C ASN A 189 19.57 9.83 -7.93
N GLU A 190 19.00 9.29 -6.86
CA GLU A 190 19.47 8.06 -6.22
C GLU A 190 18.80 6.82 -6.87
N ASN A 191 19.06 5.64 -6.30
CA ASN A 191 18.39 4.41 -6.71
C ASN A 191 17.14 4.19 -5.87
N ILE A 192 15.96 4.44 -6.46
CA ILE A 192 14.67 4.27 -5.80
C ILE A 192 13.88 3.16 -6.50
N LEU A 193 13.39 2.21 -5.74
CA LEU A 193 12.46 1.19 -6.20
C LEU A 193 11.05 1.56 -5.76
N PHE A 194 10.14 1.74 -6.71
CA PHE A 194 8.72 1.96 -6.44
C PHE A 194 7.97 0.64 -6.51
N GLU A 195 7.48 0.19 -5.37
CA GLU A 195 6.77 -1.07 -5.19
C GLU A 195 5.27 -0.88 -5.37
N GLY A 196 4.71 -1.47 -6.44
CA GLY A 196 3.28 -1.48 -6.70
C GLY A 196 2.53 -2.53 -5.88
N ALA A 197 1.28 -2.23 -5.62
CA ALA A 197 0.32 -3.15 -5.01
C ALA A 197 -0.74 -3.55 -6.06
N GLN A 198 -1.39 -4.70 -5.86
CA GLN A 198 -2.39 -5.27 -6.77
C GLN A 198 -1.83 -5.45 -8.20
N GLY A 199 -2.64 -5.23 -9.23
CA GLY A 199 -2.25 -5.31 -10.63
C GLY A 199 -3.02 -4.30 -11.47
N ALA A 200 -2.56 -4.03 -12.69
CA ALA A 200 -3.13 -3.03 -13.60
C ALA A 200 -4.62 -3.27 -13.89
N MET A 201 -5.04 -4.54 -14.00
CA MET A 201 -6.44 -4.90 -14.24
C MET A 201 -7.33 -4.69 -13.01
N LEU A 202 -6.74 -4.40 -11.84
CA LEU A 202 -7.42 -4.01 -10.59
C LEU A 202 -7.31 -2.50 -10.31
N ASP A 203 -6.78 -1.73 -11.22
CA ASP A 203 -6.69 -0.27 -11.09
C ASP A 203 -8.07 0.38 -11.16
N ILE A 204 -8.27 1.43 -10.35
CA ILE A 204 -9.58 2.09 -10.25
C ILE A 204 -10.02 2.75 -11.56
N ASP A 205 -9.08 3.28 -12.32
CA ASP A 205 -9.36 4.04 -13.53
C ASP A 205 -9.28 3.19 -14.80
N SER A 206 -8.31 2.27 -14.87
CA SER A 206 -8.01 1.49 -16.08
C SER A 206 -8.33 0.00 -15.98
N GLY A 207 -8.74 -0.47 -14.81
CA GLY A 207 -9.02 -1.89 -14.55
C GLY A 207 -10.42 -2.35 -14.97
N THR A 208 -10.75 -3.57 -14.57
CA THR A 208 -12.05 -4.23 -14.88
C THR A 208 -13.17 -3.77 -13.94
N TYR A 209 -13.49 -2.48 -13.98
CA TYR A 209 -14.53 -1.87 -13.15
C TYR A 209 -15.88 -2.58 -13.28
N PRO A 210 -16.66 -2.81 -12.20
CA PRO A 210 -16.46 -2.36 -10.83
C PRO A 210 -15.59 -3.30 -9.97
N TYR A 211 -15.06 -4.36 -10.52
CA TYR A 211 -14.27 -5.36 -9.80
C TYR A 211 -12.80 -4.97 -9.79
N VAL A 212 -12.49 -3.89 -9.09
CA VAL A 212 -11.17 -3.26 -9.00
C VAL A 212 -10.82 -2.90 -7.56
N SER A 213 -9.56 -2.53 -7.31
CA SER A 213 -9.13 -1.88 -6.08
C SER A 213 -9.57 -0.41 -6.09
N SER A 214 -9.49 0.27 -4.96
CA SER A 214 -9.85 1.70 -4.86
C SER A 214 -8.67 2.64 -5.08
N GLY A 215 -7.51 2.13 -5.39
CA GLY A 215 -6.29 2.91 -5.57
C GLY A 215 -5.68 2.75 -6.96
N ALA A 216 -4.73 3.64 -7.27
CA ALA A 216 -3.96 3.60 -8.51
C ALA A 216 -2.93 2.47 -8.46
N SER A 217 -3.21 1.36 -9.15
CA SER A 217 -2.34 0.17 -9.23
C SER A 217 -1.42 0.18 -10.46
N GLY A 218 -1.65 1.09 -11.40
CA GLY A 218 -0.81 1.31 -12.57
C GLY A 218 0.49 2.07 -12.23
N SER A 219 1.40 2.14 -13.21
CA SER A 219 2.71 2.81 -13.04
C SER A 219 2.59 4.31 -12.74
N TYR A 220 1.55 4.97 -13.24
CA TYR A 220 1.24 6.38 -12.94
C TYR A 220 0.94 6.62 -11.45
N GLY A 221 0.50 5.59 -10.73
CA GLY A 221 0.34 5.61 -9.29
C GLY A 221 1.64 5.90 -8.54
N ALA A 222 2.80 5.57 -9.12
CA ALA A 222 4.10 5.88 -8.53
C ALA A 222 4.31 7.39 -8.35
N SER A 223 3.96 8.19 -9.36
CA SER A 223 4.06 9.65 -9.26
C SER A 223 3.04 10.25 -8.30
N SER A 224 1.76 9.90 -8.44
CA SER A 224 0.69 10.46 -7.60
C SER A 224 0.80 10.00 -6.14
N GLY A 225 1.25 8.76 -5.91
CA GLY A 225 1.33 8.14 -4.59
C GLY A 225 2.65 8.35 -3.84
N SER A 226 3.69 8.89 -4.49
CA SER A 226 4.96 9.22 -3.84
C SER A 226 5.36 10.68 -3.97
N GLY A 227 4.77 11.41 -4.92
CA GLY A 227 5.17 12.79 -5.23
C GLY A 227 6.40 12.89 -6.14
N ILE A 228 6.98 11.78 -6.61
CA ILE A 228 8.07 11.83 -7.59
C ILE A 228 7.56 12.38 -8.92
N GLY A 229 8.30 13.26 -9.56
CA GLY A 229 7.96 13.72 -10.91
C GLY A 229 8.03 12.59 -11.92
N PRO A 230 7.08 12.46 -12.88
CA PRO A 230 7.05 11.35 -13.84
C PRO A 230 8.30 11.29 -14.73
N ARG A 231 8.97 12.42 -14.96
CA ARG A 231 10.25 12.47 -15.70
C ARG A 231 11.43 11.85 -14.93
N ASN A 232 11.26 11.59 -13.65
CA ASN A 232 12.27 10.97 -12.79
C ASN A 232 12.05 9.46 -12.64
N LEU A 233 11.15 8.86 -13.41
CA LEU A 233 10.96 7.42 -13.49
C LEU A 233 11.71 6.90 -14.72
N ASP A 234 12.78 6.14 -14.48
CA ASP A 234 13.69 5.69 -15.55
C ASP A 234 13.19 4.42 -16.21
N LYS A 235 12.61 3.48 -15.44
CA LYS A 235 12.14 2.18 -15.94
C LYS A 235 10.83 1.76 -15.26
N ILE A 236 10.00 1.05 -16.01
CA ILE A 236 8.76 0.45 -15.53
C ILE A 236 8.78 -1.03 -15.89
N TYR A 237 8.67 -1.88 -14.87
CA TYR A 237 8.53 -3.32 -15.04
C TYR A 237 7.10 -3.76 -14.75
N GLY A 238 6.44 -4.34 -15.74
CA GLY A 238 5.18 -5.05 -15.59
C GLY A 238 5.44 -6.53 -15.32
N VAL A 239 5.01 -7.03 -14.17
CA VAL A 239 5.14 -8.45 -13.81
C VAL A 239 3.85 -9.17 -14.15
N PHE A 240 3.95 -10.28 -14.84
CA PHE A 240 2.82 -11.17 -15.15
C PHE A 240 3.21 -12.64 -15.04
N LYS A 241 2.23 -13.48 -14.82
CA LYS A 241 2.39 -14.94 -14.80
C LYS A 241 2.13 -15.52 -16.19
N ALA A 242 2.70 -16.69 -16.45
CA ALA A 242 2.41 -17.46 -17.67
C ALA A 242 0.95 -17.91 -17.77
N TYR A 243 0.24 -18.03 -16.64
CA TYR A 243 -1.20 -18.24 -16.54
C TYR A 243 -1.82 -17.19 -15.65
N GLU A 244 -3.03 -16.78 -15.93
CA GLU A 244 -3.71 -15.74 -15.18
C GLU A 244 -4.44 -16.32 -13.96
N THR A 245 -4.50 -15.54 -12.90
CA THR A 245 -5.35 -15.81 -11.73
C THR A 245 -5.97 -14.51 -11.28
N ARG A 246 -7.13 -14.61 -10.63
CA ARG A 246 -7.82 -13.47 -10.06
C ARG A 246 -8.17 -13.76 -8.61
N VAL A 247 -7.98 -12.77 -7.74
CA VAL A 247 -8.51 -12.75 -6.38
C VAL A 247 -9.71 -11.82 -6.35
N GLY A 248 -10.77 -12.21 -5.63
CA GLY A 248 -12.03 -11.47 -5.59
C GLY A 248 -12.96 -11.82 -6.75
N ASN A 249 -14.15 -11.22 -6.73
CA ASN A 249 -15.18 -11.43 -7.75
C ASN A 249 -14.84 -10.69 -9.05
N GLY A 250 -15.52 -11.04 -10.12
CA GLY A 250 -15.42 -10.35 -11.41
C GLY A 250 -15.09 -11.28 -12.57
N PRO A 251 -15.17 -10.78 -13.79
CA PRO A 251 -14.95 -11.60 -14.98
C PRO A 251 -13.50 -12.09 -15.05
N MET A 252 -13.34 -13.32 -15.51
CA MET A 252 -12.08 -13.95 -15.87
C MET A 252 -12.22 -14.50 -17.28
N PRO A 253 -11.95 -13.66 -18.34
CA PRO A 253 -12.23 -14.04 -19.73
C PRO A 253 -11.49 -15.30 -20.22
N THR A 254 -10.39 -15.65 -19.55
CA THR A 254 -9.55 -16.81 -19.87
C THR A 254 -9.74 -17.96 -18.88
N GLU A 255 -10.84 -17.97 -18.10
CA GLU A 255 -11.12 -19.03 -17.16
C GLU A 255 -11.37 -20.35 -17.89
N PHE A 256 -10.70 -21.39 -17.45
CA PHE A 256 -10.97 -22.74 -17.94
C PHE A 256 -12.30 -23.24 -17.37
N ASN A 257 -13.21 -23.62 -18.23
CA ASN A 257 -14.39 -24.33 -17.79
C ASN A 257 -14.02 -25.77 -17.37
N ALA A 258 -14.69 -26.29 -16.33
CA ALA A 258 -14.39 -27.61 -15.80
C ALA A 258 -14.57 -28.75 -16.85
N ASP A 259 -15.23 -28.44 -17.97
CA ASP A 259 -15.53 -29.38 -19.06
C ASP A 259 -14.62 -29.17 -20.31
N SER A 260 -13.56 -28.36 -20.20
CA SER A 260 -12.64 -28.06 -21.32
C SER A 260 -11.29 -28.77 -21.21
#